data_4675d0ec367ba2d0bc80b237b4527122
#
_entry.id   4675d0ec367ba2d0bc80b237b4527122
#
_cell.length_a   1.000
_cell.length_b   1.000
_cell.length_c   1.000
_cell.angle_alpha   90.00
_cell.angle_beta   90.00
_cell.angle_gamma   90.00
#
_symmetry.space_group_name_H-M   'P 1'
#
loop_
_entity.id
_entity.type
_entity.pdbx_description
1 polymer ?
#
loop_
_entity_poly.entity_id
_entity_poly.type
_entity_poly.pdbx_seq_one_letter_code
_entity_poly.pdbx_strand_id
1 'polypeptide(L)'
;MTTPQQEIQFVLPQLGIKAQNSAYSTGLEWASMGNREVRQIFSPINGELIASVEMATAQDYEAIIKKAQEAFLVWRKIPAPKRGEIVRQIGDKLRAYKEPLGKLVT
;
A
#
# COMPACT_ATOMS: atom_id res chain seq x y z
N MET A 1 -2.23 3.45 -29.35
CA MET A 1 -2.87 2.60 -28.31
C MET A 1 -1.80 1.94 -27.47
N THR A 2 -1.86 2.12 -26.17
CA THR A 2 -0.89 1.52 -25.25
C THR A 2 -1.26 0.07 -24.94
N THR A 3 -0.25 -0.79 -24.81
CA THR A 3 -0.47 -2.17 -24.37
C THR A 3 -0.77 -2.19 -22.86
N PRO A 4 -1.42 -3.24 -22.33
CA PRO A 4 -1.63 -3.35 -20.88
C PRO A 4 -0.33 -3.26 -20.09
N GLN A 5 0.76 -3.84 -20.58
CA GLN A 5 2.06 -3.78 -19.92
C GLN A 5 2.62 -2.36 -19.89
N GLN A 6 2.47 -1.59 -20.96
CA GLN A 6 2.90 -0.20 -21.00
C GLN A 6 2.12 0.66 -20.03
N GLU A 7 0.81 0.44 -19.91
CA GLU A 7 -0.02 1.14 -18.93
C GLU A 7 0.40 0.84 -17.50
N ILE A 8 0.69 -0.43 -17.20
CA ILE A 8 1.16 -0.83 -15.87
C ILE A 8 2.49 -0.17 -15.54
N GLN A 9 3.44 -0.18 -16.47
CA GLN A 9 4.74 0.44 -16.26
C GLN A 9 4.65 1.95 -16.05
N PHE A 10 3.66 2.58 -16.64
CA PHE A 10 3.41 4.01 -16.46
C PHE A 10 2.77 4.29 -15.10
N VAL A 11 1.84 3.45 -14.67
CA VAL A 11 1.03 3.65 -13.47
C VAL A 11 1.83 3.34 -12.18
N LEU A 12 2.66 2.30 -12.18
CA LEU A 12 3.36 1.86 -10.97
C LEU A 12 4.20 2.96 -10.32
N PRO A 13 5.03 3.73 -11.05
CA PRO A 13 5.77 4.83 -10.42
C PRO A 13 4.88 5.92 -9.83
N GLN A 14 3.72 6.19 -10.46
CA GLN A 14 2.77 7.19 -9.96
C GLN A 14 2.21 6.81 -8.60
N LEU A 15 2.06 5.51 -8.35
CA LEU A 15 1.55 4.99 -7.08
C LEU A 15 2.67 4.69 -6.08
N GLY A 16 3.93 4.90 -6.47
CA GLY A 16 5.07 4.59 -5.60
C GLY A 16 5.34 3.10 -5.46
N ILE A 17 4.83 2.29 -6.37
CA ILE A 17 5.04 0.83 -6.35
C ILE A 17 6.35 0.52 -7.06
N LYS A 18 7.18 -0.28 -6.41
CA LYS A 18 8.49 -0.70 -6.92
C LYS A 18 8.43 -2.13 -7.44
N ALA A 19 9.55 -2.58 -8.03
CA ALA A 19 9.67 -3.98 -8.45
C ALA A 19 9.56 -4.93 -7.24
N GLN A 20 10.14 -4.53 -6.12
CA GLN A 20 10.03 -5.26 -4.85
C GLN A 20 9.46 -4.32 -3.80
N ASN A 21 8.45 -4.77 -3.06
CA ASN A 21 7.71 -3.96 -2.12
C ASN A 21 7.75 -4.58 -0.73
N SER A 22 7.77 -3.72 0.30
CA SER A 22 7.79 -4.14 1.69
C SER A 22 6.50 -4.84 2.10
N ALA A 23 6.60 -5.67 3.14
CA ALA A 23 5.47 -6.44 3.64
C ALA A 23 4.42 -5.55 4.32
N TYR A 24 4.84 -4.49 5.00
CA TYR A 24 3.93 -3.62 5.75
C TYR A 24 4.53 -2.25 6.00
N SER A 25 3.66 -1.33 6.42
CA SER A 25 4.05 0.01 6.88
C SER A 25 3.36 0.32 8.20
N THR A 26 4.05 1.06 9.07
CA THR A 26 3.45 1.57 10.31
C THR A 26 3.15 3.07 10.21
N GLY A 27 2.98 3.57 9.00
CA GLY A 27 2.69 4.96 8.70
C GLY A 27 3.90 5.66 8.11
N LEU A 28 4.79 6.15 8.93
CA LEU A 28 6.00 6.85 8.48
C LEU A 28 7.13 5.90 8.08
N GLU A 29 7.08 4.67 8.53
CA GLU A 29 8.14 3.69 8.29
C GLU A 29 7.60 2.47 7.56
N TRP A 30 8.39 1.99 6.61
CA TRP A 30 8.12 0.73 5.91
C TRP A 30 9.02 -0.35 6.51
N ALA A 31 8.52 -1.60 6.53
CA ALA A 31 9.33 -2.73 6.97
C ALA A 31 10.60 -2.84 6.13
N SER A 32 11.72 -3.17 6.78
CA SER A 32 12.98 -3.43 6.07
C SER A 32 12.84 -4.70 5.22
N MET A 33 13.44 -4.66 4.01
CA MET A 33 13.40 -5.77 3.08
C MET A 33 14.39 -6.86 3.50
N GLY A 34 14.04 -8.12 3.26
CA GLY A 34 14.92 -9.28 3.48
C GLY A 34 14.23 -10.38 4.28
N ASN A 35 14.74 -11.58 4.20
CA ASN A 35 14.36 -12.77 5.01
C ASN A 35 12.86 -13.08 5.14
N ARG A 36 12.02 -12.57 4.21
CA ARG A 36 10.60 -12.86 4.19
C ARG A 36 10.22 -13.55 2.90
N GLU A 37 9.14 -14.33 2.97
CA GLU A 37 8.57 -14.94 1.77
C GLU A 37 8.13 -13.83 0.82
N VAL A 38 8.40 -14.01 -0.47
CA VAL A 38 8.08 -13.05 -1.51
C VAL A 38 6.99 -13.64 -2.39
N ARG A 39 5.95 -12.85 -2.67
CA ARG A 39 4.90 -13.23 -3.62
C ARG A 39 5.03 -12.37 -4.87
N GLN A 40 5.09 -13.05 -6.02
CA GLN A 40 5.09 -12.38 -7.31
C GLN A 40 3.65 -12.18 -7.78
N ILE A 41 3.36 -10.99 -8.30
CA ILE A 41 2.02 -10.63 -8.75
C ILE A 41 2.04 -10.55 -10.27
N PHE A 42 1.14 -11.29 -10.91
CA PHE A 42 1.04 -11.37 -12.36
C PHE A 42 -0.27 -10.75 -12.84
N SER A 43 -0.21 -10.13 -14.02
CA SER A 43 -1.41 -9.55 -14.63
C SER A 43 -2.36 -10.66 -15.09
N PRO A 44 -3.66 -10.58 -14.76
CA PRO A 44 -4.63 -11.53 -15.30
C PRO A 44 -4.91 -11.32 -16.79
N ILE A 45 -4.49 -10.20 -17.35
CA ILE A 45 -4.72 -9.90 -18.77
C ILE A 45 -3.77 -10.67 -19.67
N ASN A 46 -2.46 -10.67 -19.34
CA ASN A 46 -1.43 -11.24 -20.19
C ASN A 46 -0.45 -12.16 -19.48
N GLY A 47 -0.61 -12.38 -18.16
CA GLY A 47 0.29 -13.24 -17.39
C GLY A 47 1.67 -12.64 -17.12
N GLU A 48 1.91 -11.38 -17.45
CA GLU A 48 3.18 -10.73 -17.22
C GLU A 48 3.36 -10.34 -15.75
N LEU A 49 4.61 -10.38 -15.27
CA LEU A 49 4.93 -9.98 -13.90
C LEU A 49 4.73 -8.47 -13.74
N ILE A 50 3.97 -8.08 -12.72
CA ILE A 50 3.76 -6.67 -12.39
C ILE A 50 4.77 -6.21 -11.35
N ALA A 51 4.83 -6.89 -10.21
CA ALA A 51 5.69 -6.54 -9.08
C ALA A 51 5.77 -7.71 -8.11
N SER A 52 6.65 -7.58 -7.13
CA SER A 52 6.77 -8.55 -6.04
C SER A 52 6.51 -7.88 -4.71
N VAL A 53 5.92 -8.60 -3.78
CA VAL A 53 5.60 -8.12 -2.44
C VAL A 53 6.10 -9.12 -1.42
N GLU A 54 6.77 -8.64 -0.38
CA GLU A 54 7.12 -9.49 0.75
C GLU A 54 5.87 -9.79 1.58
N MET A 55 5.81 -10.99 2.14
CA MET A 55 4.71 -11.41 3.00
C MET A 55 5.08 -11.18 4.46
N ALA A 56 4.12 -10.71 5.25
CA ALA A 56 4.34 -10.50 6.68
C ALA A 56 4.43 -11.83 7.43
N THR A 57 5.30 -11.86 8.43
CA THR A 57 5.44 -13.01 9.33
C THR A 57 4.56 -12.84 10.56
N ALA A 58 4.47 -13.86 11.42
CA ALA A 58 3.77 -13.76 12.69
C ALA A 58 4.39 -12.68 13.59
N GLN A 59 5.71 -12.54 13.58
CA GLN A 59 6.41 -11.50 14.32
C GLN A 59 6.07 -10.10 13.78
N ASP A 60 5.97 -9.96 12.46
CA ASP A 60 5.55 -8.71 11.83
C ASP A 60 4.14 -8.32 12.29
N TYR A 61 3.23 -9.27 12.33
CA TYR A 61 1.86 -9.05 12.80
C TYR A 61 1.85 -8.53 14.23
N GLU A 62 2.62 -9.14 15.12
CA GLU A 62 2.70 -8.70 16.52
C GLU A 62 3.23 -7.27 16.60
N ALA A 63 4.26 -6.93 15.84
CA ALA A 63 4.82 -5.58 15.81
C ALA A 63 3.80 -4.56 15.31
N ILE A 64 3.04 -4.88 14.28
CA ILE A 64 2.00 -4.01 13.72
C ILE A 64 0.90 -3.74 14.75
N ILE A 65 0.41 -4.79 15.40
CA ILE A 65 -0.65 -4.69 16.41
C ILE A 65 -0.18 -3.86 17.60
N LYS A 66 1.06 -4.02 18.03
CA LYS A 66 1.62 -3.22 19.12
C LYS A 66 1.65 -1.72 18.73
N LYS A 67 2.11 -1.41 17.53
CA LYS A 67 2.13 -0.02 17.03
C LYS A 67 0.71 0.54 16.91
N ALA A 68 -0.22 -0.27 16.43
CA ALA A 68 -1.63 0.13 16.33
C ALA A 68 -2.23 0.43 17.69
N GLN A 69 -1.92 -0.36 18.71
CA GLN A 69 -2.39 -0.15 20.07
C GLN A 69 -1.83 1.16 20.64
N GLU A 70 -0.55 1.44 20.43
CA GLU A 70 0.06 2.70 20.85
C GLU A 70 -0.60 3.90 20.15
N ALA A 71 -0.84 3.79 18.85
CA ALA A 71 -1.50 4.83 18.08
C ALA A 71 -2.94 5.05 18.57
N PHE A 72 -3.65 3.99 18.92
CA PHE A 72 -5.01 4.07 19.44
C PHE A 72 -5.09 4.90 20.72
N LEU A 73 -4.13 4.74 21.63
CA LEU A 73 -4.13 5.49 22.88
C LEU A 73 -4.05 6.99 22.68
N VAL A 74 -3.41 7.43 21.60
CA VAL A 74 -3.36 8.84 21.22
C VAL A 74 -4.59 9.23 20.41
N TRP A 75 -4.95 8.41 19.42
CA TRP A 75 -6.04 8.69 18.49
C TRP A 75 -7.39 8.84 19.17
N ARG A 76 -7.67 8.01 20.18
CA ARG A 76 -8.96 8.06 20.90
C ARG A 76 -9.19 9.38 21.62
N LYS A 77 -8.10 10.12 21.92
CA LYS A 77 -8.18 11.42 22.61
C LYS A 77 -8.43 12.57 21.64
N ILE A 78 -8.33 12.34 20.35
CA ILE A 78 -8.55 13.36 19.33
C ILE A 78 -10.06 13.53 19.16
N PRO A 79 -10.59 14.78 19.19
CA PRO A 79 -12.02 15.03 19.01
C PRO A 79 -12.54 14.48 17.68
N ALA A 80 -13.77 13.99 17.68
CA ALA A 80 -14.38 13.38 16.49
C ALA A 80 -14.32 14.28 15.22
N PRO A 81 -14.56 15.60 15.30
CA PRO A 81 -14.43 16.45 14.10
C PRO A 81 -13.02 16.43 13.50
N LYS A 82 -11.98 16.42 14.33
CA LYS A 82 -10.59 16.34 13.85
C LYS A 82 -10.29 15.00 13.23
N ARG A 83 -10.79 13.92 13.82
CA ARG A 83 -10.63 12.57 13.24
C ARG A 83 -11.31 12.49 11.88
N GLY A 84 -12.51 13.06 11.75
CA GLY A 84 -13.22 13.13 10.48
C GLY A 84 -12.45 13.92 9.43
N GLU A 85 -11.77 14.99 9.81
CA GLU A 85 -10.95 15.78 8.89
C GLU A 85 -9.79 14.95 8.32
N ILE A 86 -9.15 14.14 9.15
CA ILE A 86 -8.06 13.25 8.70
C ILE A 86 -8.61 12.21 7.71
N VAL A 87 -9.76 11.61 8.00
CA VAL A 87 -10.41 10.66 7.10
C VAL A 87 -10.79 11.34 5.79
N ARG A 88 -11.25 12.59 5.84
CA ARG A 88 -11.55 13.36 4.63
C ARG A 88 -10.31 13.54 3.76
N GLN A 89 -9.16 13.82 4.36
CA GLN A 89 -7.90 13.94 3.63
C GLN A 89 -7.51 12.63 2.94
N ILE A 90 -7.74 11.49 3.60
CA ILE A 90 -7.52 10.17 2.99
C ILE A 90 -8.41 10.01 1.75
N GLY A 91 -9.68 10.39 1.86
CA GLY A 91 -10.61 10.36 0.73
C GLY A 91 -10.17 11.24 -0.43
N ASP A 92 -9.67 12.45 -0.14
CA ASP A 92 -9.13 13.34 -1.17
C ASP A 92 -7.93 12.73 -1.89
N LYS A 93 -7.04 12.06 -1.16
CA LYS A 93 -5.89 11.37 -1.76
C LYS A 93 -6.34 10.22 -2.65
N LEU A 94 -7.30 9.43 -2.22
CA LEU A 94 -7.86 8.36 -3.05
C LEU A 94 -8.44 8.94 -4.35
N ARG A 95 -9.14 10.05 -4.26
CA ARG A 95 -9.71 10.71 -5.45
C ARG A 95 -8.62 11.21 -6.39
N ALA A 96 -7.55 11.79 -5.84
CA ALA A 96 -6.43 12.28 -6.64
C ALA A 96 -5.74 11.16 -7.41
N TYR A 97 -5.69 9.95 -6.86
CA TYR A 97 -5.06 8.79 -7.48
C TYR A 97 -6.06 7.83 -8.12
N LYS A 98 -7.30 8.26 -8.34
CA LYS A 98 -8.37 7.42 -8.89
C LYS A 98 -7.99 6.78 -10.22
N GLU A 99 -7.44 7.55 -11.16
CA GLU A 99 -7.07 7.04 -12.48
C GLU A 99 -5.96 5.97 -12.42
N PRO A 100 -4.81 6.24 -11.75
CA PRO A 100 -3.78 5.22 -11.63
C PRO A 100 -4.25 3.97 -10.89
N LEU A 101 -5.01 4.12 -9.81
CA LEU A 101 -5.53 2.99 -9.04
C LEU A 101 -6.48 2.14 -9.86
N GLY A 102 -7.38 2.79 -10.63
CA GLY A 102 -8.31 2.08 -11.49
C GLY A 102 -7.60 1.27 -12.55
N LYS A 103 -6.55 1.82 -13.15
CA LYS A 103 -5.75 1.11 -14.15
C LYS A 103 -5.01 -0.08 -13.54
N LEU A 104 -4.51 0.06 -12.32
CA LEU A 104 -3.84 -1.04 -11.64
C LEU A 104 -4.79 -2.21 -11.37
N VAL A 105 -6.02 -1.93 -10.97
CA VAL A 105 -7.03 -2.95 -10.70
C VAL A 105 -7.44 -3.67 -11.99
N THR A 106 -7.56 -2.94 -13.08
CA THR A 106 -7.94 -3.50 -14.37
C THR A 106 -6.76 -4.13 -15.06
#